data_2e98a9b61bdcb4570596d815d395eefa
#
_entry.id   2e98a9b61bdcb4570596d815d395eefa
#
_cell.length_a   1.000
_cell.length_b   1.000
_cell.length_c   1.000
_cell.angle_alpha   90.00
_cell.angle_beta   90.00
_cell.angle_gamma   90.00
#
_symmetry.space_group_name_H-M   'P 1'
#
loop_
_entity.id
_entity.type
_entity.pdbx_description
1 polymer ?
#
loop_
_entity_poly.entity_id
_entity_poly.type
_entity_poly.pdbx_seq_one_letter_code
_entity_poly.pdbx_strand_id
1 'polypeptide(L)'
;RTHYKIEEPLVSISIPNKDHTDDLDTCLKSIERTSYHNYEVIIVENNSTEEKTFEYYKTLQERDNVKVIYWKDEFNYSAINNYGVSQAKGEYLLFLNNDTEMINKECIHELLGFCMREDVGVVGARLYFPDNTIQHAGVVVGLGGIAGHIFLNTPREDVGYFARIITQQDYSAVT
;
A
#
# COMPACT_ATOMS: atom_id res chain seq x y z
N ARG A 1 -4.46 -10.99 19.34
CA ARG A 1 -4.10 -10.85 17.92
C ARG A 1 -4.41 -12.17 17.24
N THR A 2 -5.27 -12.16 16.23
CA THR A 2 -5.62 -13.37 15.48
C THR A 2 -4.65 -13.48 14.31
N HIS A 3 -3.83 -14.53 14.30
CA HIS A 3 -2.98 -14.85 13.16
C HIS A 3 -3.75 -15.80 12.25
N TYR A 4 -4.00 -15.37 11.03
CA TYR A 4 -4.59 -16.23 10.02
C TYR A 4 -3.50 -17.13 9.43
N LYS A 5 -3.72 -18.45 9.49
CA LYS A 5 -2.94 -19.38 8.69
C LYS A 5 -3.58 -19.44 7.32
N ILE A 6 -3.02 -18.68 6.38
CA ILE A 6 -3.50 -18.60 5.00
C ILE A 6 -2.56 -19.39 4.09
N GLU A 7 -3.10 -19.95 3.02
CA GLU A 7 -2.29 -20.25 1.84
C GLU A 7 -1.72 -18.90 1.37
N GLU A 8 -0.51 -18.92 0.83
CA GLU A 8 0.13 -17.68 0.35
C GLU A 8 -0.13 -17.50 -1.15
N PRO A 9 -1.31 -16.98 -1.57
CA PRO A 9 -1.59 -16.68 -2.97
C PRO A 9 -0.67 -15.57 -3.48
N LEU A 10 -0.46 -15.49 -4.79
CA LEU A 10 0.34 -14.41 -5.35
C LEU A 10 -0.34 -13.05 -5.13
N VAL A 11 0.39 -12.10 -4.55
CA VAL A 11 -0.02 -10.70 -4.37
C VAL A 11 0.72 -9.82 -5.36
N SER A 12 0.01 -9.06 -6.19
CA SER A 12 0.61 -8.03 -7.05
C SER A 12 0.57 -6.68 -6.34
N ILE A 13 1.75 -6.10 -6.11
CA ILE A 13 1.92 -4.80 -5.45
C ILE A 13 2.12 -3.73 -6.53
N SER A 14 1.14 -2.84 -6.71
CA SER A 14 1.21 -1.73 -7.66
C SER A 14 1.73 -0.47 -6.98
N ILE A 15 2.82 0.10 -7.50
CA ILE A 15 3.47 1.29 -6.95
C ILE A 15 3.62 2.34 -8.06
N PRO A 16 2.78 3.36 -8.12
CA PRO A 16 3.02 4.53 -8.96
C PRO A 16 4.28 5.25 -8.50
N ASN A 17 5.16 5.62 -9.44
CA ASN A 17 6.37 6.35 -9.13
C ASN A 17 6.68 7.44 -10.16
N LYS A 18 7.19 8.56 -9.66
CA LYS A 18 7.79 9.61 -10.48
C LYS A 18 8.97 10.18 -9.72
N ASP A 19 10.20 9.97 -10.25
CA ASP A 19 11.43 10.36 -9.55
C ASP A 19 11.50 9.78 -8.12
N HIS A 20 11.93 10.51 -7.10
CA HIS A 20 11.92 10.07 -5.68
C HIS A 20 12.48 8.66 -5.43
N THR A 21 13.65 8.37 -5.99
CA THR A 21 14.28 7.06 -5.89
C THR A 21 14.57 6.60 -4.46
N ASP A 22 14.88 7.53 -3.56
CA ASP A 22 15.19 7.21 -2.15
C ASP A 22 13.95 6.73 -1.39
N ASP A 23 12.81 7.36 -1.66
CA ASP A 23 11.51 6.95 -1.09
C ASP A 23 11.11 5.58 -1.63
N LEU A 24 11.20 5.39 -2.94
CA LEU A 24 10.92 4.10 -3.58
C LEU A 24 11.84 2.98 -3.05
N ASP A 25 13.13 3.24 -2.87
CA ASP A 25 14.08 2.27 -2.33
C ASP A 25 13.71 1.89 -0.88
N THR A 26 13.34 2.87 -0.06
CA THR A 26 12.88 2.63 1.32
C THR A 26 11.60 1.80 1.34
N CYS A 27 10.64 2.12 0.47
CA CYS A 27 9.41 1.36 0.30
C CYS A 27 9.70 -0.10 -0.07
N LEU A 28 10.49 -0.35 -1.12
CA LEU A 28 10.85 -1.69 -1.58
C LEU A 28 11.58 -2.50 -0.51
N LYS A 29 12.56 -1.92 0.16
CA LYS A 29 13.26 -2.56 1.29
C LYS A 29 12.31 -2.90 2.43
N SER A 30 11.27 -2.10 2.64
CA SER A 30 10.26 -2.41 3.66
C SER A 30 9.41 -3.62 3.30
N ILE A 31 9.07 -3.79 2.03
CA ILE A 31 8.37 -4.96 1.50
C ILE A 31 9.23 -6.22 1.68
N GLU A 32 10.52 -6.15 1.31
CA GLU A 32 11.47 -7.26 1.46
C GLU A 32 11.64 -7.74 2.90
N ARG A 33 11.45 -6.86 3.89
CA ARG A 33 11.49 -7.19 5.31
C ARG A 33 10.25 -7.91 5.83
N THR A 34 9.18 -7.98 5.03
CA THR A 34 7.97 -8.69 5.44
C THR A 34 8.18 -10.20 5.44
N SER A 35 7.34 -10.91 6.18
CA SER A 35 7.35 -12.38 6.23
C SER A 35 6.59 -13.01 5.05
N TYR A 36 5.96 -12.22 4.21
CA TYR A 36 5.24 -12.67 3.02
C TYR A 36 6.18 -12.70 1.81
N HIS A 37 6.29 -13.83 1.12
CA HIS A 37 7.29 -13.99 0.05
C HIS A 37 6.69 -14.23 -1.34
N ASN A 38 5.42 -14.59 -1.44
CA ASN A 38 4.77 -14.84 -2.73
C ASN A 38 4.13 -13.57 -3.31
N TYR A 39 4.97 -12.61 -3.72
CA TYR A 39 4.52 -11.36 -4.32
C TYR A 39 5.33 -10.97 -5.56
N GLU A 40 4.72 -10.17 -6.41
CA GLU A 40 5.38 -9.41 -7.46
C GLU A 40 5.18 -7.90 -7.23
N VAL A 41 6.12 -7.08 -7.67
CA VAL A 41 6.04 -5.62 -7.62
C VAL A 41 5.93 -5.06 -9.03
N ILE A 42 4.96 -4.20 -9.25
CA ILE A 42 4.73 -3.49 -10.51
C ILE A 42 4.91 -2.01 -10.26
N ILE A 43 6.07 -1.48 -10.63
CA ILE A 43 6.33 -0.04 -10.56
C ILE A 43 5.76 0.59 -11.82
N VAL A 44 4.83 1.53 -11.64
CA VAL A 44 4.24 2.28 -12.74
C VAL A 44 4.90 3.64 -12.82
N GLU A 45 5.89 3.74 -13.68
CA GLU A 45 6.63 4.96 -13.95
C GLU A 45 5.76 6.00 -14.64
N ASN A 46 5.71 7.23 -14.12
CA ASN A 46 4.90 8.31 -14.65
C ASN A 46 5.70 9.59 -14.91
N ASN A 47 6.36 9.66 -16.07
CA ASN A 47 7.03 10.86 -16.56
C ASN A 47 8.12 11.39 -15.62
N SER A 48 8.99 10.51 -15.09
CA SER A 48 10.21 10.89 -14.39
C SER A 48 11.17 11.66 -15.30
N THR A 49 11.95 12.54 -14.70
CA THR A 49 12.88 13.41 -15.42
C THR A 49 14.34 13.24 -14.99
N GLU A 50 14.58 12.61 -13.85
CA GLU A 50 15.92 12.42 -13.29
C GLU A 50 16.57 11.16 -13.86
N GLU A 51 17.78 11.30 -14.40
CA GLU A 51 18.55 10.17 -14.97
C GLU A 51 18.79 9.05 -13.94
N LYS A 52 19.05 9.42 -12.68
CA LYS A 52 19.23 8.45 -11.57
C LYS A 52 18.02 7.53 -11.40
N THR A 53 16.81 8.00 -11.71
CA THR A 53 15.58 7.20 -11.61
C THR A 53 15.60 6.06 -12.63
N PHE A 54 15.98 6.35 -13.86
CA PHE A 54 16.07 5.33 -14.91
C PHE A 54 17.24 4.36 -14.68
N GLU A 55 18.35 4.83 -14.11
CA GLU A 55 19.44 3.95 -13.68
C GLU A 55 18.98 3.00 -12.58
N TYR A 56 18.27 3.52 -11.59
CA TYR A 56 17.71 2.70 -10.53
C TYR A 56 16.73 1.67 -11.06
N TYR A 57 15.85 2.04 -11.99
CA TYR A 57 14.94 1.08 -12.62
C TYR A 57 15.65 -0.06 -13.33
N LYS A 58 16.80 0.20 -13.98
CA LYS A 58 17.61 -0.88 -14.59
C LYS A 58 18.05 -1.91 -13.54
N THR A 59 18.49 -1.46 -12.38
CA THR A 59 18.87 -2.38 -11.29
C THR A 59 17.68 -3.15 -10.72
N LEU A 60 16.51 -2.53 -10.66
CA LEU A 60 15.29 -3.19 -10.19
C LEU A 60 14.79 -4.26 -11.16
N GLN A 61 14.93 -4.03 -12.46
CA GLN A 61 14.51 -5.00 -13.50
C GLN A 61 15.40 -6.27 -13.57
N GLU A 62 16.54 -6.29 -12.85
CA GLU A 62 17.35 -7.50 -12.65
C GLU A 62 16.71 -8.47 -11.65
N ARG A 63 15.69 -8.05 -10.92
CA ARG A 63 14.95 -8.86 -9.95
C ARG A 63 13.78 -9.58 -10.63
N ASP A 64 13.67 -10.88 -10.45
CA ASP A 64 12.66 -11.71 -11.09
C ASP A 64 11.21 -11.32 -10.74
N ASN A 65 11.01 -10.75 -9.56
CA ASN A 65 9.71 -10.37 -9.02
C ASN A 65 9.40 -8.86 -9.14
N VAL A 66 10.21 -8.08 -9.85
CA VAL A 66 9.98 -6.64 -10.05
C VAL A 66 9.84 -6.32 -11.53
N LYS A 67 8.80 -5.60 -11.88
CA LYS A 67 8.53 -5.12 -13.23
C LYS A 67 8.35 -3.61 -13.21
N VAL A 68 9.02 -2.90 -14.12
CA VAL A 68 8.79 -1.47 -14.36
C VAL A 68 8.01 -1.32 -15.65
N ILE A 69 6.89 -0.62 -15.60
CA ILE A 69 6.03 -0.30 -16.74
C ILE A 69 5.86 1.21 -16.84
N TYR A 70 5.58 1.73 -18.04
CA TYR A 70 5.60 3.18 -18.32
C TYR A 70 4.22 3.69 -18.69
N TRP A 71 3.68 4.58 -17.84
CA TRP A 71 2.49 5.37 -18.11
C TRP A 71 2.90 6.71 -18.71
N LYS A 72 2.52 6.98 -19.95
CA LYS A 72 3.00 8.14 -20.72
C LYS A 72 2.04 9.33 -20.72
N ASP A 73 0.82 9.11 -20.28
CA ASP A 73 -0.19 10.17 -20.22
C ASP A 73 -0.03 11.06 -18.98
N GLU A 74 -0.87 12.07 -18.85
CA GLU A 74 -0.92 12.94 -17.69
C GLU A 74 -1.20 12.12 -16.40
N PHE A 75 -0.76 12.68 -15.27
CA PHE A 75 -0.99 12.04 -13.98
C PHE A 75 -2.49 11.89 -13.69
N ASN A 76 -2.91 10.66 -13.51
CA ASN A 76 -4.22 10.31 -13.01
C ASN A 76 -4.08 9.05 -12.17
N TYR A 77 -4.22 9.19 -10.85
CA TYR A 77 -3.97 8.11 -9.88
C TYR A 77 -4.77 6.84 -10.21
N SER A 78 -6.06 6.99 -10.53
CA SER A 78 -6.90 5.83 -10.85
C SER A 78 -6.49 5.15 -12.15
N ALA A 79 -6.18 5.93 -13.19
CA ALA A 79 -5.76 5.39 -14.48
C ALA A 79 -4.40 4.67 -14.39
N ILE A 80 -3.45 5.26 -13.65
CA ILE A 80 -2.12 4.67 -13.41
C ILE A 80 -2.25 3.33 -12.68
N ASN A 81 -3.06 3.27 -11.62
CA ASN A 81 -3.28 2.02 -10.89
C ASN A 81 -4.02 0.99 -11.73
N ASN A 82 -5.03 1.37 -12.51
CA ASN A 82 -5.72 0.46 -13.43
C ASN A 82 -4.75 -0.10 -14.49
N TYR A 83 -3.82 0.72 -14.97
CA TYR A 83 -2.78 0.25 -15.88
C TYR A 83 -1.83 -0.75 -15.18
N GLY A 84 -1.41 -0.49 -13.95
CA GLY A 84 -0.65 -1.42 -13.12
C GLY A 84 -1.39 -2.76 -12.97
N VAL A 85 -2.67 -2.72 -12.61
CA VAL A 85 -3.54 -3.91 -12.47
C VAL A 85 -3.62 -4.71 -13.76
N SER A 86 -3.68 -4.06 -14.93
CA SER A 86 -3.72 -4.78 -16.22
C SER A 86 -2.48 -5.64 -16.48
N GLN A 87 -1.40 -5.42 -15.75
CA GLN A 87 -0.14 -6.16 -15.84
C GLN A 87 0.06 -7.13 -14.67
N ALA A 88 -0.85 -7.14 -13.71
CA ALA A 88 -0.80 -7.98 -12.53
C ALA A 88 -1.11 -9.45 -12.86
N LYS A 89 -0.44 -10.36 -12.15
CA LYS A 89 -0.66 -11.81 -12.23
C LYS A 89 -1.24 -12.37 -10.93
N GLY A 90 -1.16 -11.60 -9.85
CA GLY A 90 -1.64 -12.00 -8.54
C GLY A 90 -3.16 -12.06 -8.46
N GLU A 91 -3.65 -12.94 -7.64
CA GLU A 91 -5.07 -13.04 -7.31
C GLU A 91 -5.53 -11.87 -6.44
N TYR A 92 -4.61 -11.34 -5.65
CA TYR A 92 -4.84 -10.18 -4.78
C TYR A 92 -3.96 -9.01 -5.20
N LEU A 93 -4.49 -7.81 -5.00
CA LEU A 93 -3.85 -6.57 -5.36
C LEU A 93 -3.55 -5.73 -4.11
N LEU A 94 -2.34 -5.22 -4.01
CA LEU A 94 -1.96 -4.24 -3.00
C LEU A 94 -1.56 -2.94 -3.71
N PHE A 95 -2.32 -1.87 -3.48
CA PHE A 95 -1.96 -0.53 -3.94
C PHE A 95 -1.11 0.13 -2.86
N LEU A 96 0.07 0.58 -3.22
CA LEU A 96 1.03 1.14 -2.28
C LEU A 96 1.67 2.40 -2.89
N ASN A 97 1.73 3.49 -2.13
CA ASN A 97 2.46 4.66 -2.56
C ASN A 97 3.97 4.43 -2.39
N ASN A 98 4.77 5.09 -3.24
CA ASN A 98 6.23 4.96 -3.23
C ASN A 98 6.90 5.53 -1.96
N ASP A 99 6.21 6.39 -1.20
CA ASP A 99 6.64 7.02 0.05
C ASP A 99 6.14 6.28 1.32
N THR A 100 5.68 5.06 1.16
CA THR A 100 5.14 4.25 2.27
C THR A 100 6.16 3.23 2.76
N GLU A 101 6.31 3.10 4.07
CA GLU A 101 7.16 2.09 4.71
C GLU A 101 6.30 1.09 5.52
N MET A 102 6.45 -0.21 5.26
CA MET A 102 5.81 -1.27 6.04
C MET A 102 6.54 -1.46 7.37
N ILE A 103 5.86 -1.18 8.48
CA ILE A 103 6.44 -1.25 9.82
C ILE A 103 6.43 -2.67 10.38
N ASN A 104 5.37 -3.43 10.12
CA ASN A 104 5.17 -4.77 10.67
C ASN A 104 5.51 -5.85 9.64
N LYS A 105 6.25 -6.87 10.07
CA LYS A 105 6.62 -7.99 9.21
C LYS A 105 5.41 -8.77 8.68
N GLU A 106 4.37 -8.90 9.47
CA GLU A 106 3.15 -9.64 9.14
C GLU A 106 2.11 -8.77 8.41
N CYS A 107 2.46 -7.54 8.01
CA CYS A 107 1.49 -6.58 7.45
C CYS A 107 0.69 -7.18 6.27
N ILE A 108 1.37 -7.78 5.29
CA ILE A 108 0.71 -8.38 4.13
C ILE A 108 -0.14 -9.58 4.54
N HIS A 109 0.35 -10.46 5.42
CA HIS A 109 -0.42 -11.60 5.94
C HIS A 109 -1.70 -11.15 6.64
N GLU A 110 -1.62 -10.09 7.46
CA GLU A 110 -2.78 -9.62 8.20
C GLU A 110 -3.81 -8.97 7.28
N LEU A 111 -3.39 -8.11 6.34
CA LEU A 111 -4.29 -7.52 5.35
C LEU A 111 -4.96 -8.60 4.50
N LEU A 112 -4.16 -9.54 3.99
CA LEU A 112 -4.64 -10.63 3.14
C LEU A 112 -5.61 -11.55 3.88
N GLY A 113 -5.30 -11.91 5.15
CA GLY A 113 -6.16 -12.75 5.97
C GLY A 113 -7.58 -12.20 6.17
N PHE A 114 -7.74 -10.86 6.13
CA PHE A 114 -9.07 -10.23 6.10
C PHE A 114 -9.65 -10.19 4.70
N CYS A 115 -8.84 -9.85 3.70
CA CYS A 115 -9.28 -9.70 2.32
C CYS A 115 -9.78 -11.03 1.71
N MET A 116 -9.28 -12.16 2.21
CA MET A 116 -9.72 -13.51 1.78
C MET A 116 -11.10 -13.94 2.29
N ARG A 117 -11.74 -13.15 3.14
CA ARG A 117 -13.11 -13.43 3.57
C ARG A 117 -14.07 -13.11 2.44
N GLU A 118 -15.08 -13.96 2.25
CA GLU A 118 -16.10 -13.81 1.17
C GLU A 118 -16.91 -12.51 1.28
N ASP A 119 -17.03 -11.95 2.50
CA ASP A 119 -17.75 -10.72 2.77
C ASP A 119 -16.89 -9.45 2.72
N VAL A 120 -15.60 -9.56 2.38
CA VAL A 120 -14.64 -8.45 2.37
C VAL A 120 -14.10 -8.20 0.97
N GLY A 121 -14.34 -7.03 0.43
CA GLY A 121 -13.82 -6.63 -0.89
C GLY A 121 -12.53 -5.81 -0.84
N VAL A 122 -12.33 -5.03 0.21
CA VAL A 122 -11.15 -4.15 0.36
C VAL A 122 -10.76 -4.06 1.83
N VAL A 123 -9.46 -4.05 2.10
CA VAL A 123 -8.89 -3.86 3.44
C VAL A 123 -7.83 -2.77 3.39
N GLY A 124 -7.89 -1.81 4.32
CA GLY A 124 -6.87 -0.77 4.49
C GLY A 124 -6.11 -0.92 5.80
N ALA A 125 -4.85 -0.55 5.78
CA ALA A 125 -4.01 -0.50 6.96
C ALA A 125 -4.21 0.80 7.75
N ARG A 126 -3.87 0.80 9.02
CA ARG A 126 -3.68 2.03 9.77
C ARG A 126 -2.33 2.64 9.39
N LEU A 127 -2.36 3.89 8.94
CA LEU A 127 -1.17 4.62 8.52
C LEU A 127 -0.77 5.66 9.56
N TYR A 128 0.53 5.93 9.64
CA TYR A 128 1.11 6.89 10.56
C TYR A 128 1.95 7.91 9.82
N PHE A 129 1.96 9.14 10.33
CA PHE A 129 2.96 10.13 9.97
C PHE A 129 4.33 9.78 10.61
N PRO A 130 5.43 10.37 10.10
CA PRO A 130 6.76 10.16 10.68
C PRO A 130 6.88 10.54 12.17
N ASP A 131 6.02 11.42 12.66
CA ASP A 131 5.94 11.83 14.08
C ASP A 131 5.16 10.85 14.97
N ASN A 132 4.76 9.68 14.44
CA ASN A 132 3.94 8.66 15.12
C ASN A 132 2.51 9.11 15.44
N THR A 133 1.97 10.10 14.76
CA THR A 133 0.54 10.36 14.78
C THR A 133 -0.19 9.59 13.68
N ILE A 134 -1.49 9.38 13.85
CA ILE A 134 -2.31 8.66 12.86
C ILE A 134 -2.56 9.54 11.63
N GLN A 135 -2.17 9.06 10.46
CA GLN A 135 -2.52 9.64 9.17
C GLN A 135 -3.87 9.11 8.67
N HIS A 136 -4.08 7.81 8.81
CA HIS A 136 -5.30 7.12 8.35
C HIS A 136 -5.66 5.97 9.30
N ALA A 137 -6.94 5.88 9.63
CA ALA A 137 -7.52 4.75 10.36
C ALA A 137 -8.97 4.48 9.92
N GLY A 138 -9.32 4.91 8.71
CA GLY A 138 -10.64 4.79 8.10
C GLY A 138 -11.18 6.12 7.60
N VAL A 139 -12.08 6.06 6.65
CA VAL A 139 -12.77 7.22 6.05
C VAL A 139 -14.27 7.12 6.31
N VAL A 140 -14.87 8.22 6.71
CA VAL A 140 -16.32 8.35 6.88
C VAL A 140 -16.86 9.38 5.90
N VAL A 141 -17.82 8.97 5.08
CA VAL A 141 -18.53 9.87 4.15
C VAL A 141 -19.40 10.83 4.96
N GLY A 142 -19.39 12.11 4.58
CA GLY A 142 -20.10 13.17 5.27
C GLY A 142 -19.29 13.89 6.37
N LEU A 143 -18.16 13.33 6.80
CA LEU A 143 -17.28 13.97 7.77
C LEU A 143 -16.50 15.11 7.09
N GLY A 144 -16.59 16.33 7.65
CA GLY A 144 -15.88 17.49 7.11
C GLY A 144 -16.36 17.98 5.73
N GLY A 145 -17.53 17.54 5.28
CA GLY A 145 -18.12 17.89 4.00
C GLY A 145 -18.39 16.68 3.11
N ILE A 146 -17.46 16.22 2.31
CA ILE A 146 -17.63 15.08 1.41
C ILE A 146 -17.25 13.77 2.11
N ALA A 147 -16.02 13.70 2.64
CA ALA A 147 -15.48 12.55 3.37
C ALA A 147 -14.26 12.99 4.17
N GLY A 148 -14.00 12.35 5.30
CA GLY A 148 -12.86 12.69 6.15
C GLY A 148 -12.24 11.47 6.82
N HIS A 149 -10.94 11.57 7.10
CA HIS A 149 -10.21 10.59 7.90
C HIS A 149 -10.59 10.74 9.36
N ILE A 150 -10.88 9.61 9.99
CA ILE A 150 -11.09 9.58 11.45
C ILE A 150 -9.75 9.42 12.16
N PHE A 151 -9.72 9.90 13.40
CA PHE A 151 -8.55 9.84 14.28
C PHE A 151 -7.27 10.52 13.72
N LEU A 152 -7.40 11.38 12.72
CA LEU A 152 -6.29 12.13 12.14
C LEU A 152 -5.52 12.87 13.24
N ASN A 153 -4.18 12.82 13.21
CA ASN A 153 -3.25 13.42 14.16
C ASN A 153 -3.39 12.90 15.62
N THR A 154 -4.15 11.82 15.85
CA THR A 154 -4.20 11.17 17.16
C THR A 154 -2.88 10.42 17.40
N PRO A 155 -2.29 10.47 18.63
CA PRO A 155 -1.09 9.70 18.95
C PRO A 155 -1.27 8.19 18.69
N ARG A 156 -0.20 7.53 18.26
CA ARG A 156 -0.19 6.09 17.92
C ARG A 156 -0.63 5.20 19.08
N GLU A 157 -0.28 5.59 20.30
CA GLU A 157 -0.55 4.85 21.54
C GLU A 157 -1.98 5.01 22.02
N ASP A 158 -2.73 5.98 21.48
CA ASP A 158 -4.12 6.19 21.84
C ASP A 158 -4.98 5.01 21.37
N VAL A 159 -5.83 4.55 22.25
CA VAL A 159 -6.77 3.45 21.95
C VAL A 159 -8.15 3.97 21.50
N GLY A 160 -8.40 5.25 21.72
CA GLY A 160 -9.69 5.89 21.43
C GLY A 160 -10.83 5.42 22.34
N TYR A 161 -12.01 5.98 22.09
CA TYR A 161 -13.23 5.61 22.81
C TYR A 161 -13.59 4.14 22.55
N PHE A 162 -13.72 3.34 23.62
CA PHE A 162 -13.95 1.88 23.55
C PHE A 162 -12.96 1.13 22.66
N ALA A 163 -11.70 1.53 22.66
CA ALA A 163 -10.63 0.89 21.89
C ALA A 163 -10.85 0.89 20.36
N ARG A 164 -11.64 1.82 19.82
CA ARG A 164 -12.00 1.86 18.39
C ARG A 164 -10.81 2.08 17.46
N ILE A 165 -9.75 2.72 17.96
CA ILE A 165 -8.53 2.95 17.16
C ILE A 165 -7.74 1.65 16.93
N ILE A 166 -7.79 0.71 17.88
CA ILE A 166 -6.98 -0.52 17.86
C ILE A 166 -7.77 -1.76 17.48
N THR A 167 -9.08 -1.63 17.25
CA THR A 167 -9.95 -2.72 16.78
C THR A 167 -10.29 -2.54 15.32
N GLN A 168 -10.57 -3.67 14.68
CA GLN A 168 -11.08 -3.65 13.30
C GLN A 168 -12.47 -3.02 13.25
N GLN A 169 -12.68 -2.24 12.22
CA GLN A 169 -13.92 -1.52 11.98
C GLN A 169 -14.27 -1.56 10.49
N ASP A 170 -15.55 -1.54 10.20
CA ASP A 170 -16.05 -1.30 8.85
C ASP A 170 -16.22 0.21 8.65
N TYR A 171 -15.67 0.71 7.57
CA TYR A 171 -15.72 2.12 7.22
C TYR A 171 -16.27 2.33 5.82
N SER A 172 -16.65 3.57 5.51
CA SER A 172 -17.16 3.93 4.19
C SER A 172 -16.10 3.76 3.09
N ALA A 173 -14.83 3.98 3.43
CA ALA A 173 -13.70 3.73 2.57
C ALA A 173 -12.40 3.54 3.39
N VAL A 174 -11.39 3.00 2.73
CA VAL A 174 -10.02 2.87 3.23
C VAL A 174 -9.05 3.38 2.17
N THR A 175 -7.84 3.74 2.57
CA THR A 175 -6.75 4.17 1.69
C THR A 175 -5.54 3.27 1.89
#